data_123ed018330535b4775f5aa3d4dd2c87
#
_entry.id   123ed018330535b4775f5aa3d4dd2c87
#
_cell.length_a   1.000
_cell.length_b   1.000
_cell.length_c   1.000
_cell.angle_alpha   90.00
_cell.angle_beta   90.00
_cell.angle_gamma   90.00
#
_symmetry.space_group_name_H-M   'P 1'
#
loop_
_entity.id
_entity.type
_entity.pdbx_description
1 polymer ?
#
loop_
_entity_poly.entity_id
_entity_poly.type
_entity_poly.pdbx_seq_one_letter_code
_entity_poly.pdbx_strand_id
1 'polypeptide(L)'
;MGIAVLLAAGCGKAKNTEWKVTQYADESGLQANFYTLSSNRGELIIIDGGSEQNAGQVKEVIRENGGEVDAWILTHPHPDHIGAFVKLYEDNDIKIDAIYDNGVDYEEYDSVDQEWDDIAVLQEYEELTESASNVESVEEGDVLHFSDLSLHFLNSYRKGMSQTTKDMPNNSSLVFTVESEDKSMLFMGDCYDETLGKQMMQNYDTELEVDYVQVSHHGNHTMCREFYEKTKAKVAFFDAPEWLIQGEQFDTQKNMAEMEELGMQIYDYTSCPNEVDL
;
A
#
# COMPACT_ATOMS: atom_id res chain seq x y z
N MET A 1 24.12 -30.19 54.65
CA MET A 1 23.02 -30.51 53.71
C MET A 1 22.55 -29.25 53.10
N GLY A 2 23.01 -28.91 51.89
CA GLY A 2 22.58 -27.75 51.14
C GLY A 2 21.51 -28.16 50.17
N ILE A 3 20.34 -27.52 50.23
CA ILE A 3 19.22 -27.72 49.28
C ILE A 3 19.49 -26.78 48.11
N ALA A 4 19.81 -27.36 46.96
CA ALA A 4 19.85 -26.61 45.67
C ALA A 4 18.43 -26.46 45.17
N VAL A 5 17.91 -25.21 45.10
CA VAL A 5 16.67 -24.88 44.41
C VAL A 5 16.99 -24.70 42.93
N LEU A 6 16.61 -25.67 42.12
CA LEU A 6 16.58 -25.48 40.66
C LEU A 6 15.42 -24.57 40.29
N LEU A 7 15.72 -23.33 39.94
CA LEU A 7 14.80 -22.46 39.20
C LEU A 7 14.73 -22.96 37.75
N ALA A 8 13.66 -23.65 37.41
CA ALA A 8 13.33 -23.93 36.02
C ALA A 8 12.92 -22.61 35.37
N ALA A 9 13.80 -21.98 34.59
CA ALA A 9 13.46 -20.93 33.69
C ALA A 9 12.59 -21.53 32.59
N GLY A 10 11.28 -21.35 32.69
CA GLY A 10 10.36 -21.61 31.60
C GLY A 10 10.66 -20.62 30.48
N CYS A 11 11.33 -21.10 29.44
CA CYS A 11 11.43 -20.37 28.18
C CYS A 11 10.06 -20.46 27.52
N GLY A 12 9.12 -19.58 27.91
CA GLY A 12 7.94 -19.32 27.12
C GLY A 12 8.40 -18.68 25.82
N LYS A 13 8.19 -19.33 24.66
CA LYS A 13 8.30 -18.64 23.38
C LYS A 13 7.43 -17.40 23.48
N ALA A 14 7.98 -16.23 23.21
CA ALA A 14 7.16 -15.04 23.00
C ALA A 14 6.11 -15.42 21.94
N LYS A 15 4.84 -15.11 22.18
CA LYS A 15 3.82 -15.27 21.15
C LYS A 15 4.24 -14.38 19.99
N ASN A 16 4.25 -14.93 18.78
CA ASN A 16 4.46 -14.15 17.56
C ASN A 16 3.40 -13.05 17.49
N THR A 17 3.72 -11.94 16.89
CA THR A 17 2.75 -10.90 16.59
C THR A 17 1.82 -11.48 15.52
N GLU A 18 0.54 -11.31 15.70
CA GLU A 18 -0.46 -11.66 14.68
C GLU A 18 -0.82 -10.36 13.96
N TRP A 19 -0.58 -10.32 12.66
CA TRP A 19 -0.87 -9.18 11.81
C TRP A 19 -2.08 -9.44 10.93
N LYS A 20 -2.86 -8.41 10.68
CA LYS A 20 -4.01 -8.43 9.80
C LYS A 20 -3.89 -7.31 8.78
N VAL A 21 -4.15 -7.63 7.51
CA VAL A 21 -4.39 -6.65 6.45
C VAL A 21 -5.89 -6.45 6.32
N THR A 22 -6.32 -5.20 6.26
CA THR A 22 -7.71 -4.82 5.99
C THR A 22 -7.76 -3.86 4.81
N GLN A 23 -8.52 -4.22 3.77
CA GLN A 23 -8.91 -3.34 2.67
C GLN A 23 -10.23 -2.65 3.02
N TYR A 24 -10.31 -1.35 2.79
CA TYR A 24 -11.52 -0.56 2.98
C TYR A 24 -12.07 -0.07 1.64
N ALA A 25 -13.39 -0.14 1.46
CA ALA A 25 -14.03 0.47 0.32
C ALA A 25 -14.05 1.99 0.45
N ASP A 26 -14.01 2.67 -0.68
CA ASP A 26 -14.36 4.09 -0.72
C ASP A 26 -15.83 4.30 -0.33
N GLU A 27 -16.08 5.17 0.64
CA GLU A 27 -17.42 5.54 1.10
C GLU A 27 -17.96 6.81 0.40
N SER A 28 -17.14 7.49 -0.39
CA SER A 28 -17.48 8.73 -1.08
C SER A 28 -18.17 8.51 -2.44
N GLY A 29 -18.07 7.31 -3.01
CA GLY A 29 -18.54 6.96 -4.34
C GLY A 29 -17.53 7.27 -5.45
N LEU A 30 -16.29 7.60 -5.07
CA LEU A 30 -15.14 7.75 -5.96
C LEU A 30 -14.34 6.43 -6.00
N GLN A 31 -13.07 6.50 -6.31
CA GLN A 31 -12.12 5.42 -6.08
C GLN A 31 -11.17 5.82 -4.94
N ALA A 32 -10.56 4.85 -4.28
CA ALA A 32 -9.59 5.07 -3.24
C ALA A 32 -8.68 3.86 -3.11
N ASN A 33 -7.43 4.09 -2.72
CA ASN A 33 -6.58 3.03 -2.17
C ASN A 33 -6.47 3.24 -0.67
N PHE A 34 -7.01 2.30 0.13
CA PHE A 34 -6.96 2.41 1.57
C PHE A 34 -6.85 1.04 2.24
N TYR A 35 -5.72 0.82 2.90
CA TYR A 35 -5.45 -0.38 3.69
C TYR A 35 -4.89 -0.06 5.06
N THR A 36 -5.08 -0.98 5.99
CA THR A 36 -4.34 -1.02 7.25
C THR A 36 -3.65 -2.35 7.45
N LEU A 37 -2.48 -2.29 8.09
CA LEU A 37 -1.84 -3.44 8.71
C LEU A 37 -1.93 -3.21 10.22
N SER A 38 -2.69 -4.05 10.91
CA SER A 38 -2.87 -3.93 12.36
C SER A 38 -2.37 -5.16 13.09
N SER A 39 -1.68 -4.96 14.21
CA SER A 39 -1.17 -6.05 15.02
C SER A 39 -1.99 -6.30 16.28
N ASN A 40 -1.97 -7.54 16.78
CA ASN A 40 -2.57 -7.88 18.07
C ASN A 40 -1.81 -7.24 19.28
N ARG A 41 -0.79 -6.42 19.01
CA ARG A 41 -0.05 -5.63 20.01
C ARG A 41 -0.41 -4.15 19.98
N GLY A 42 -1.29 -3.75 19.06
CA GLY A 42 -1.76 -2.37 18.91
C GLY A 42 -0.94 -1.52 17.95
N GLU A 43 -0.05 -2.11 17.16
CA GLU A 43 0.64 -1.40 16.08
C GLU A 43 -0.30 -1.21 14.90
N LEU A 44 -0.26 -0.04 14.27
CA LEU A 44 -1.07 0.35 13.11
C LEU A 44 -0.20 0.97 12.02
N ILE A 45 -0.17 0.34 10.87
CA ILE A 45 0.42 0.90 9.65
C ILE A 45 -0.73 1.20 8.68
N ILE A 46 -0.74 2.39 8.09
CA ILE A 46 -1.71 2.78 7.06
C ILE A 46 -1.00 2.82 5.71
N ILE A 47 -1.65 2.32 4.68
CA ILE A 47 -1.22 2.43 3.30
C ILE A 47 -2.24 3.28 2.57
N ASP A 48 -1.81 4.45 2.08
CA ASP A 48 -2.64 5.48 1.47
C ASP A 48 -3.80 5.95 2.39
N GLY A 49 -5.01 6.10 1.88
CA GLY A 49 -6.15 6.53 2.68
C GLY A 49 -7.31 7.05 1.84
N GLY A 50 -7.13 7.06 0.52
CA GLY A 50 -8.12 7.58 -0.39
C GLY A 50 -8.11 9.11 -0.51
N SER A 51 -9.19 9.63 -1.05
CA SER A 51 -9.36 11.05 -1.33
C SER A 51 -9.65 11.88 -0.07
N GLU A 52 -9.63 13.20 -0.19
CA GLU A 52 -10.02 14.12 0.89
C GLU A 52 -11.38 13.76 1.51
N GLN A 53 -12.31 13.24 0.69
CA GLN A 53 -13.64 12.83 1.12
C GLN A 53 -13.61 11.61 2.06
N ASN A 54 -12.57 10.78 1.99
CA ASN A 54 -12.39 9.63 2.87
C ASN A 54 -11.78 9.98 4.23
N ALA A 55 -11.36 11.23 4.48
CA ALA A 55 -10.69 11.62 5.71
C ALA A 55 -11.50 11.26 6.98
N GLY A 56 -12.83 11.38 6.93
CA GLY A 56 -13.70 10.99 8.03
C GLY A 56 -13.66 9.50 8.33
N GLN A 57 -13.67 8.66 7.30
CA GLN A 57 -13.55 7.20 7.39
C GLN A 57 -12.18 6.80 7.95
N VAL A 58 -11.10 7.36 7.40
CA VAL A 58 -9.72 7.09 7.84
C VAL A 58 -9.55 7.47 9.31
N LYS A 59 -10.02 8.66 9.72
CA LYS A 59 -9.97 9.11 11.12
C LYS A 59 -10.70 8.14 12.07
N GLU A 60 -11.85 7.63 11.66
CA GLU A 60 -12.59 6.66 12.47
C GLU A 60 -11.83 5.34 12.60
N VAL A 61 -11.24 4.83 11.51
CA VAL A 61 -10.40 3.63 11.53
C VAL A 61 -9.19 3.81 12.45
N ILE A 62 -8.50 4.96 12.38
CA ILE A 62 -7.39 5.27 13.29
C ILE A 62 -7.87 5.27 14.75
N ARG A 63 -9.01 5.92 15.04
CA ARG A 63 -9.58 5.99 16.38
C ARG A 63 -9.93 4.60 16.92
N GLU A 64 -10.49 3.73 16.10
CA GLU A 64 -10.83 2.34 16.49
C GLU A 64 -9.59 1.49 16.78
N ASN A 65 -8.45 1.83 16.17
CA ASN A 65 -7.15 1.19 16.39
C ASN A 65 -6.27 1.88 17.45
N GLY A 66 -6.83 2.80 18.25
CA GLY A 66 -6.13 3.38 19.39
C GLY A 66 -5.67 4.83 19.24
N GLY A 67 -5.84 5.44 18.05
CA GLY A 67 -5.56 6.86 17.80
C GLY A 67 -4.10 7.19 17.48
N GLU A 68 -3.24 6.18 17.39
CA GLU A 68 -1.83 6.31 17.00
C GLU A 68 -1.57 5.54 15.70
N VAL A 69 -0.73 6.09 14.82
CA VAL A 69 -0.29 5.49 13.56
C VAL A 69 1.23 5.33 13.65
N ASP A 70 1.72 4.10 13.71
CA ASP A 70 3.17 3.82 13.79
C ASP A 70 3.87 4.18 12.49
N ALA A 71 3.21 3.93 11.35
CA ALA A 71 3.69 4.34 10.04
C ALA A 71 2.53 4.64 9.08
N TRP A 72 2.69 5.69 8.28
CA TRP A 72 1.81 5.97 7.16
C TRP A 72 2.60 5.92 5.86
N ILE A 73 2.25 4.98 4.99
CA ILE A 73 2.93 4.75 3.70
C ILE A 73 2.08 5.38 2.61
N LEU A 74 2.66 6.32 1.88
CA LEU A 74 2.03 7.04 0.78
C LEU A 74 2.64 6.54 -0.52
N THR A 75 1.87 5.75 -1.28
CA THR A 75 2.42 5.05 -2.45
C THR A 75 2.82 5.99 -3.56
N HIS A 76 1.97 6.95 -3.89
CA HIS A 76 2.23 8.01 -4.86
C HIS A 76 1.23 9.16 -4.67
N PRO A 77 1.51 10.38 -5.16
CA PRO A 77 0.77 11.58 -4.77
C PRO A 77 -0.48 11.87 -5.61
N HIS A 78 -1.29 10.85 -5.93
CA HIS A 78 -2.63 11.09 -6.49
C HIS A 78 -3.67 11.34 -5.40
N PRO A 79 -4.72 12.14 -5.69
CA PRO A 79 -5.74 12.51 -4.71
C PRO A 79 -6.45 11.33 -4.06
N ASP A 80 -6.71 10.27 -4.81
CA ASP A 80 -7.38 9.05 -4.36
C ASP A 80 -6.47 8.07 -3.59
N HIS A 81 -5.23 8.49 -3.34
CA HIS A 81 -4.24 7.83 -2.48
C HIS A 81 -3.91 8.67 -1.25
N ILE A 82 -3.43 9.91 -1.44
CA ILE A 82 -2.93 10.71 -0.32
C ILE A 82 -3.88 11.82 0.14
N GLY A 83 -5.03 12.04 -0.51
CA GLY A 83 -5.93 13.14 -0.20
C GLY A 83 -6.44 13.12 1.25
N ALA A 84 -6.77 11.94 1.78
CA ALA A 84 -7.19 11.82 3.18
C ALA A 84 -6.04 12.11 4.15
N PHE A 85 -4.80 11.68 3.84
CA PHE A 85 -3.62 12.00 4.61
C PHE A 85 -3.42 13.52 4.69
N VAL A 86 -3.38 14.21 3.55
CA VAL A 86 -3.21 15.67 3.47
C VAL A 86 -4.26 16.37 4.33
N LYS A 87 -5.52 15.93 4.25
CA LYS A 87 -6.62 16.48 5.06
C LYS A 87 -6.47 16.26 6.55
N LEU A 88 -5.86 15.16 6.98
CA LEU A 88 -5.75 14.75 8.38
C LEU A 88 -4.42 15.11 9.03
N TYR A 89 -3.42 15.53 8.26
CA TYR A 89 -2.05 15.72 8.77
C TYR A 89 -1.96 16.69 9.95
N GLU A 90 -2.73 17.77 9.93
CA GLU A 90 -2.77 18.75 11.03
C GLU A 90 -3.82 18.43 12.11
N ASP A 91 -4.49 17.27 12.05
CA ASP A 91 -5.48 16.87 13.06
C ASP A 91 -4.79 16.49 14.38
N ASN A 92 -4.97 17.33 15.39
CA ASN A 92 -4.31 17.14 16.69
C ASN A 92 -4.80 15.91 17.47
N ASP A 93 -5.86 15.25 17.03
CA ASP A 93 -6.37 14.01 17.63
C ASP A 93 -5.66 12.77 17.09
N ILE A 94 -4.81 12.91 16.07
CA ILE A 94 -4.07 11.84 15.44
C ILE A 94 -2.58 12.03 15.70
N LYS A 95 -1.92 10.97 16.19
CA LYS A 95 -0.47 10.93 16.31
C LYS A 95 0.10 10.04 15.21
N ILE A 96 1.03 10.57 14.42
CA ILE A 96 1.73 9.84 13.37
C ILE A 96 3.21 9.79 13.73
N ASP A 97 3.75 8.58 13.94
CA ASP A 97 5.15 8.41 14.33
C ASP A 97 6.10 8.53 13.14
N ALA A 98 5.78 7.92 12.00
CA ALA A 98 6.57 7.98 10.78
C ALA A 98 5.70 8.08 9.54
N ILE A 99 6.20 8.76 8.51
CA ILE A 99 5.57 8.89 7.20
C ILE A 99 6.62 8.48 6.17
N TYR A 100 6.21 7.59 5.27
CA TYR A 100 7.06 7.09 4.19
C TYR A 100 6.42 7.41 2.85
N ASP A 101 7.14 8.10 1.98
CA ASP A 101 6.68 8.49 0.65
C ASP A 101 7.61 7.99 -0.46
N ASN A 102 7.23 8.21 -1.71
CA ASN A 102 8.03 7.84 -2.87
C ASN A 102 9.07 8.89 -3.28
N GLY A 103 9.13 10.03 -2.61
CA GLY A 103 10.11 11.10 -2.86
C GLY A 103 10.03 11.74 -4.24
N VAL A 104 8.85 11.75 -4.88
CA VAL A 104 8.69 12.30 -6.23
C VAL A 104 9.09 13.77 -6.28
N ASP A 105 9.84 14.15 -7.32
CA ASP A 105 10.27 15.54 -7.55
C ASP A 105 9.12 16.33 -8.19
N TYR A 106 8.68 17.40 -7.53
CA TYR A 106 7.58 18.23 -7.99
C TYR A 106 7.80 18.79 -9.40
N GLU A 107 9.02 19.30 -9.71
CA GLU A 107 9.32 19.89 -11.02
C GLU A 107 9.27 18.81 -12.13
N GLU A 108 9.68 17.58 -11.82
CA GLU A 108 9.60 16.48 -12.77
C GLU A 108 8.14 16.06 -12.98
N TYR A 109 7.33 16.00 -11.91
CA TYR A 109 5.92 15.70 -12.00
C TYR A 109 5.17 16.76 -12.82
N ASP A 110 5.30 18.05 -12.49
CA ASP A 110 4.67 19.17 -13.20
C ASP A 110 4.99 19.16 -14.70
N SER A 111 6.18 18.69 -15.08
CA SER A 111 6.59 18.61 -16.49
C SER A 111 5.82 17.57 -17.31
N VAL A 112 5.15 16.61 -16.66
CA VAL A 112 4.42 15.49 -17.29
C VAL A 112 2.98 15.39 -16.81
N ASP A 113 2.55 16.33 -15.95
CA ASP A 113 1.19 16.42 -15.40
C ASP A 113 0.11 16.36 -16.47
N GLN A 114 -0.96 15.64 -16.20
CA GLN A 114 -2.12 15.49 -17.05
C GLN A 114 -3.34 16.07 -16.34
N GLU A 115 -4.42 16.35 -17.10
CA GLU A 115 -5.66 16.96 -16.56
C GLU A 115 -6.31 16.14 -15.41
N TRP A 116 -5.98 14.86 -15.29
CA TRP A 116 -6.53 13.97 -14.26
C TRP A 116 -5.61 13.75 -13.05
N ASP A 117 -4.36 14.23 -13.09
CA ASP A 117 -3.37 13.96 -12.03
C ASP A 117 -3.59 14.81 -10.77
N ASP A 118 -4.15 16.03 -10.92
CA ASP A 118 -4.37 17.00 -9.82
C ASP A 118 -3.11 17.21 -8.94
N ILE A 119 -2.05 17.70 -9.54
CA ILE A 119 -0.75 17.96 -8.89
C ILE A 119 -0.85 18.88 -7.64
N ALA A 120 -1.98 19.59 -7.47
CA ALA A 120 -2.17 20.47 -6.32
C ALA A 120 -2.12 19.69 -4.99
N VAL A 121 -2.51 18.42 -4.98
CA VAL A 121 -2.42 17.58 -3.77
C VAL A 121 -0.97 17.32 -3.37
N LEU A 122 -0.05 17.13 -4.34
CA LEU A 122 1.39 17.02 -4.07
C LEU A 122 1.94 18.33 -3.51
N GLN A 123 1.57 19.46 -4.10
CA GLN A 123 2.01 20.76 -3.60
C GLN A 123 1.55 20.99 -2.15
N GLU A 124 0.31 20.68 -1.83
CA GLU A 124 -0.21 20.79 -0.46
C GLU A 124 0.53 19.84 0.49
N TYR A 125 0.80 18.60 0.07
CA TYR A 125 1.59 17.64 0.82
C TYR A 125 3.00 18.19 1.15
N GLU A 126 3.72 18.71 0.16
CA GLU A 126 5.06 19.27 0.35
C GLU A 126 5.04 20.48 1.29
N GLU A 127 4.07 21.39 1.14
CA GLU A 127 3.90 22.55 2.02
C GLU A 127 3.65 22.14 3.48
N LEU A 128 2.78 21.14 3.72
CA LEU A 128 2.45 20.63 5.05
C LEU A 128 3.64 19.92 5.72
N THR A 129 4.45 19.23 4.93
CA THR A 129 5.54 18.38 5.44
C THR A 129 6.93 19.03 5.38
N GLU A 130 7.07 20.25 4.84
CA GLU A 130 8.36 20.94 4.64
C GLU A 130 9.27 20.95 5.87
N SER A 131 8.68 21.08 7.07
CA SER A 131 9.43 21.12 8.33
C SER A 131 9.30 19.84 9.18
N ALA A 132 8.66 18.82 8.65
CA ALA A 132 8.45 17.56 9.36
C ALA A 132 9.78 16.80 9.50
N SER A 133 10.00 16.22 10.68
CA SER A 133 11.20 15.43 10.96
C SER A 133 10.95 13.92 10.94
N ASN A 134 9.71 13.52 10.69
CA ASN A 134 9.24 12.13 10.66
C ASN A 134 8.79 11.69 9.26
N VAL A 135 9.17 12.43 8.22
CA VAL A 135 8.97 12.06 6.81
C VAL A 135 10.28 11.53 6.25
N GLU A 136 10.22 10.40 5.58
CA GLU A 136 11.33 9.74 4.93
C GLU A 136 10.89 9.22 3.55
N SER A 137 11.63 9.61 2.51
CA SER A 137 11.41 9.06 1.17
C SER A 137 12.10 7.71 1.02
N VAL A 138 11.38 6.74 0.49
CA VAL A 138 11.82 5.36 0.36
C VAL A 138 12.33 5.09 -1.05
N GLU A 139 13.46 4.40 -1.17
CA GLU A 139 14.06 4.01 -2.44
C GLU A 139 13.87 2.51 -2.75
N GLU A 140 13.97 2.14 -4.03
CA GLU A 140 13.99 0.72 -4.45
C GLU A 140 15.13 -0.02 -3.72
N GLY A 141 14.80 -1.12 -3.06
CA GLY A 141 15.72 -1.95 -2.29
C GLY A 141 15.74 -1.67 -0.79
N ASP A 142 15.07 -0.62 -0.33
CA ASP A 142 14.94 -0.36 1.11
C ASP A 142 14.06 -1.41 1.80
N VAL A 143 14.33 -1.62 3.09
CA VAL A 143 13.56 -2.53 3.93
C VAL A 143 13.21 -1.86 5.25
N LEU A 144 11.92 -1.76 5.54
CA LEU A 144 11.42 -1.31 6.84
C LEU A 144 11.02 -2.50 7.70
N HIS A 145 11.19 -2.36 9.02
CA HIS A 145 10.82 -3.40 9.98
C HIS A 145 9.90 -2.86 11.07
N PHE A 146 8.79 -3.56 11.30
CA PHE A 146 7.83 -3.29 12.37
C PHE A 146 7.59 -4.57 13.15
N SER A 147 8.10 -4.66 14.38
CA SER A 147 8.12 -5.92 15.16
C SER A 147 8.68 -7.09 14.34
N ASP A 148 7.85 -8.07 13.97
CA ASP A 148 8.21 -9.22 13.15
C ASP A 148 7.70 -9.13 11.69
N LEU A 149 7.25 -7.93 11.28
CA LEU A 149 6.84 -7.62 9.90
C LEU A 149 7.98 -6.93 9.16
N SER A 150 8.20 -7.30 7.91
CA SER A 150 9.17 -6.65 7.02
C SER A 150 8.47 -6.13 5.77
N LEU A 151 8.76 -4.90 5.38
CA LEU A 151 8.31 -4.28 4.14
C LEU A 151 9.53 -4.09 3.25
N HIS A 152 9.57 -4.76 2.10
CA HIS A 152 10.66 -4.66 1.15
C HIS A 152 10.20 -3.95 -0.13
N PHE A 153 10.82 -2.82 -0.46
CA PHE A 153 10.42 -1.94 -1.56
C PHE A 153 11.07 -2.36 -2.89
N LEU A 154 10.24 -2.69 -3.85
CA LEU A 154 10.64 -3.25 -5.15
C LEU A 154 10.60 -2.21 -6.28
N ASN A 155 9.92 -1.08 -6.06
CA ASN A 155 9.86 0.09 -6.93
C ASN A 155 9.60 1.34 -6.11
N SER A 156 10.16 2.44 -6.54
CA SER A 156 9.91 3.81 -6.05
C SER A 156 10.21 4.80 -7.18
N TYR A 157 9.91 6.08 -6.94
CA TYR A 157 10.37 7.15 -7.82
C TYR A 157 11.89 7.15 -7.93
N ARG A 158 12.38 7.49 -9.12
CA ARG A 158 13.79 7.80 -9.36
C ARG A 158 13.89 8.93 -10.39
N LYS A 159 14.78 9.85 -10.13
CA LYS A 159 14.98 11.04 -10.97
C LYS A 159 15.18 10.66 -12.44
N GLY A 160 14.44 11.32 -13.33
CA GLY A 160 14.45 11.05 -14.77
C GLY A 160 13.47 9.95 -15.20
N MET A 161 12.61 9.48 -14.30
CA MET A 161 11.60 8.45 -14.59
C MET A 161 10.61 8.90 -15.66
N SER A 162 10.29 10.18 -15.73
CA SER A 162 9.46 10.79 -16.79
C SER A 162 9.98 10.55 -18.21
N GLN A 163 11.26 10.23 -18.37
CA GLN A 163 11.84 9.91 -19.67
C GLN A 163 11.73 8.42 -20.04
N THR A 164 11.35 7.58 -19.09
CA THR A 164 11.35 6.10 -19.25
C THR A 164 9.97 5.48 -19.14
N THR A 165 9.00 6.17 -18.54
CA THR A 165 7.60 5.73 -18.50
C THR A 165 6.68 6.85 -18.98
N LYS A 166 5.53 6.49 -19.50
CA LYS A 166 4.56 7.45 -20.07
C LYS A 166 3.67 8.08 -19.01
N ASP A 167 3.50 7.41 -17.91
CA ASP A 167 2.66 7.80 -16.79
C ASP A 167 3.54 7.74 -15.54
N MET A 168 4.39 8.74 -15.41
CA MET A 168 5.37 8.79 -14.32
C MET A 168 4.69 8.88 -12.95
N PRO A 169 3.62 9.68 -12.74
CA PRO A 169 2.98 9.76 -11.44
C PRO A 169 2.55 8.37 -10.93
N ASN A 170 1.74 7.65 -11.69
CA ASN A 170 1.31 6.29 -11.34
C ASN A 170 2.48 5.31 -11.20
N ASN A 171 3.39 5.31 -12.17
CA ASN A 171 4.49 4.35 -12.20
C ASN A 171 5.61 4.65 -11.20
N SER A 172 5.58 5.82 -10.54
CA SER A 172 6.43 6.15 -9.40
C SER A 172 5.95 5.54 -8.08
N SER A 173 4.81 4.87 -8.07
CA SER A 173 4.26 4.22 -6.88
C SER A 173 5.30 3.38 -6.15
N LEU A 174 5.27 3.45 -4.82
CA LEU A 174 5.92 2.45 -3.99
C LEU A 174 5.27 1.09 -4.27
N VAL A 175 6.06 0.17 -4.82
CA VAL A 175 5.68 -1.25 -4.92
C VAL A 175 6.47 -2.00 -3.87
N PHE A 176 5.83 -2.75 -3.00
CA PHE A 176 6.51 -3.42 -1.90
C PHE A 176 5.81 -4.69 -1.48
N THR A 177 6.59 -5.65 -0.99
CA THR A 177 6.07 -6.81 -0.28
C THR A 177 6.00 -6.53 1.22
N VAL A 178 4.98 -7.08 1.85
CA VAL A 178 4.84 -7.14 3.30
C VAL A 178 4.94 -8.60 3.70
N GLU A 179 5.91 -8.94 4.54
CA GLU A 179 6.21 -10.30 4.94
C GLU A 179 6.14 -10.48 6.45
N SER A 180 5.34 -11.43 6.90
CA SER A 180 5.34 -11.98 8.25
C SER A 180 6.10 -13.34 8.27
N GLU A 181 6.09 -14.05 9.42
CA GLU A 181 6.66 -15.42 9.49
C GLU A 181 5.89 -16.41 8.60
N ASP A 182 4.58 -16.22 8.42
CA ASP A 182 3.67 -17.20 7.81
C ASP A 182 3.15 -16.81 6.42
N LYS A 183 3.01 -15.52 6.15
CA LYS A 183 2.29 -14.99 4.99
C LYS A 183 2.94 -13.73 4.42
N SER A 184 2.62 -13.47 3.16
CA SER A 184 3.06 -12.25 2.48
C SER A 184 2.00 -11.67 1.55
N MET A 185 2.09 -10.34 1.36
CA MET A 185 1.25 -9.59 0.43
C MET A 185 2.09 -8.62 -0.39
N LEU A 186 1.79 -8.50 -1.67
CA LEU A 186 2.37 -7.50 -2.57
C LEU A 186 1.40 -6.33 -2.74
N PHE A 187 1.88 -5.13 -2.46
CA PHE A 187 1.20 -3.87 -2.77
C PHE A 187 1.81 -3.25 -4.00
N MET A 188 0.98 -2.85 -4.96
CA MET A 188 1.40 -2.34 -6.26
C MET A 188 1.20 -0.82 -6.39
N GLY A 189 0.40 -0.21 -5.49
CA GLY A 189 -0.13 1.12 -5.76
C GLY A 189 -0.75 1.15 -7.17
N ASP A 190 -0.35 2.12 -7.96
CA ASP A 190 -0.83 2.28 -9.33
C ASP A 190 0.24 2.01 -10.40
N CYS A 191 1.33 1.36 -10.02
CA CYS A 191 2.40 1.00 -10.94
C CYS A 191 1.95 -0.09 -11.93
N TYR A 192 1.93 0.23 -13.24
CA TYR A 192 1.48 -0.68 -14.30
C TYR A 192 2.41 -0.74 -15.54
N ASP A 193 3.54 -0.05 -15.53
CA ASP A 193 4.48 -0.05 -16.68
C ASP A 193 5.10 -1.43 -16.87
N GLU A 194 4.92 -2.00 -18.08
CA GLU A 194 5.43 -3.33 -18.41
C GLU A 194 6.97 -3.44 -18.31
N THR A 195 7.70 -2.35 -18.50
CA THR A 195 9.17 -2.36 -18.41
C THR A 195 9.57 -2.50 -16.95
N LEU A 196 8.91 -1.76 -16.06
CA LEU A 196 9.11 -1.88 -14.62
C LEU A 196 8.70 -3.26 -14.13
N GLY A 197 7.55 -3.78 -14.56
CA GLY A 197 7.12 -5.14 -14.25
C GLY A 197 8.15 -6.20 -14.65
N LYS A 198 8.73 -6.09 -15.84
CA LYS A 198 9.81 -7.00 -16.29
C LYS A 198 11.09 -6.87 -15.46
N GLN A 199 11.44 -5.65 -15.06
CA GLN A 199 12.58 -5.40 -14.18
C GLN A 199 12.35 -6.03 -12.80
N MET A 200 11.17 -5.83 -12.19
CA MET A 200 10.82 -6.46 -10.91
C MET A 200 10.86 -7.98 -11.00
N MET A 201 10.30 -8.58 -12.05
CA MET A 201 10.37 -10.05 -12.27
C MET A 201 11.81 -10.58 -12.42
N GLN A 202 12.74 -9.77 -12.92
CA GLN A 202 14.14 -10.16 -13.08
C GLN A 202 14.96 -9.98 -11.81
N ASN A 203 14.69 -8.89 -11.05
CA ASN A 203 15.48 -8.50 -9.90
C ASN A 203 15.01 -9.21 -8.62
N TYR A 204 13.71 -9.50 -8.49
CA TYR A 204 13.03 -9.92 -7.27
C TYR A 204 12.27 -11.25 -7.44
N ASP A 205 12.83 -12.18 -8.21
CA ASP A 205 12.23 -13.44 -8.67
C ASP A 205 11.41 -14.18 -7.58
N THR A 206 12.00 -14.42 -6.41
CA THR A 206 11.34 -15.13 -5.31
C THR A 206 10.53 -14.23 -4.39
N GLU A 207 10.87 -12.97 -4.30
CA GLU A 207 10.21 -11.98 -3.44
C GLU A 207 8.83 -11.57 -3.98
N LEU A 208 8.62 -11.76 -5.29
CA LEU A 208 7.31 -11.60 -5.90
C LEU A 208 6.34 -12.77 -5.61
N GLU A 209 6.82 -13.92 -5.11
CA GLU A 209 5.95 -15.04 -4.76
C GLU A 209 5.27 -14.77 -3.42
N VAL A 210 3.99 -14.43 -3.44
CA VAL A 210 3.22 -13.97 -2.27
C VAL A 210 1.90 -14.73 -2.13
N ASP A 211 1.27 -14.66 -0.96
CA ASP A 211 -0.06 -15.23 -0.74
C ASP A 211 -1.17 -14.33 -1.27
N TYR A 212 -0.98 -13.00 -1.21
CA TYR A 212 -1.96 -11.98 -1.53
C TYR A 212 -1.37 -10.89 -2.42
N VAL A 213 -2.16 -10.30 -3.32
CA VAL A 213 -1.74 -9.18 -4.16
C VAL A 213 -2.81 -8.11 -4.24
N GLN A 214 -2.43 -6.86 -4.03
CA GLN A 214 -3.22 -5.70 -4.44
C GLN A 214 -2.96 -5.47 -5.93
N VAL A 215 -4.02 -5.54 -6.74
CA VAL A 215 -3.92 -5.37 -8.20
C VAL A 215 -3.75 -3.89 -8.50
N SER A 216 -2.72 -3.57 -9.29
CA SER A 216 -2.35 -2.19 -9.53
C SER A 216 -3.44 -1.36 -10.19
N HIS A 217 -3.45 -0.06 -9.92
CA HIS A 217 -4.26 0.96 -10.58
C HIS A 217 -5.75 0.61 -10.59
N HIS A 218 -6.26 0.22 -9.41
CA HIS A 218 -7.66 -0.18 -9.18
C HIS A 218 -8.15 -1.31 -10.12
N GLY A 219 -7.20 -2.06 -10.68
CA GLY A 219 -7.49 -3.09 -11.68
C GLY A 219 -7.78 -2.59 -13.09
N ASN A 220 -7.79 -1.25 -13.30
CA ASN A 220 -7.80 -0.66 -14.64
C ASN A 220 -6.38 -0.59 -15.16
N HIS A 221 -5.91 -0.56 -16.28
CA HIS A 221 -4.49 -0.53 -16.71
C HIS A 221 -3.55 -1.20 -15.68
N THR A 222 -3.44 -2.50 -15.67
CA THR A 222 -2.63 -3.23 -14.69
C THR A 222 -1.41 -3.89 -15.33
N MET A 223 -0.54 -4.51 -14.53
CA MET A 223 0.57 -5.31 -15.03
C MET A 223 0.09 -6.44 -15.94
N CYS A 224 0.99 -6.96 -16.79
CA CYS A 224 0.66 -8.07 -17.68
C CYS A 224 0.36 -9.36 -16.89
N ARG A 225 -0.34 -10.29 -17.54
CA ARG A 225 -0.72 -11.59 -16.97
C ARG A 225 0.48 -12.35 -16.40
N GLU A 226 1.61 -12.36 -17.10
CA GLU A 226 2.82 -13.07 -16.67
C GLU A 226 3.36 -12.55 -15.34
N PHE A 227 3.17 -11.26 -15.04
CA PHE A 227 3.53 -10.69 -13.75
C PHE A 227 2.70 -11.32 -12.62
N TYR A 228 1.38 -11.37 -12.76
CA TYR A 228 0.50 -11.96 -11.76
C TYR A 228 0.64 -13.49 -11.66
N GLU A 229 0.90 -14.20 -12.77
CA GLU A 229 1.28 -15.62 -12.72
C GLU A 229 2.52 -15.83 -11.84
N LYS A 230 3.48 -14.92 -11.91
CA LYS A 230 4.72 -14.96 -11.15
C LYS A 230 4.47 -14.78 -9.63
N THR A 231 3.48 -13.99 -9.25
CA THR A 231 3.18 -13.77 -7.82
C THR A 231 2.70 -15.03 -7.12
N LYS A 232 2.11 -15.98 -7.83
CA LYS A 232 1.45 -17.19 -7.27
C LYS A 232 0.41 -16.88 -6.20
N ALA A 233 -0.06 -15.63 -6.13
CA ALA A 233 -1.04 -15.19 -5.16
C ALA A 233 -2.33 -15.99 -5.26
N LYS A 234 -3.00 -16.17 -4.12
CA LYS A 234 -4.28 -16.91 -4.02
C LYS A 234 -5.47 -15.98 -3.93
N VAL A 235 -5.23 -14.73 -3.56
CA VAL A 235 -6.24 -13.68 -3.45
C VAL A 235 -5.72 -12.43 -4.14
N ALA A 236 -6.56 -11.83 -4.97
CA ALA A 236 -6.32 -10.55 -5.63
C ALA A 236 -7.31 -9.52 -5.07
N PHE A 237 -6.79 -8.40 -4.59
CA PHE A 237 -7.55 -7.27 -4.08
C PHE A 237 -7.70 -6.22 -5.16
N PHE A 238 -8.93 -5.81 -5.44
CA PHE A 238 -9.27 -4.75 -6.37
C PHE A 238 -9.86 -3.56 -5.62
N ASP A 239 -9.20 -2.42 -5.71
CA ASP A 239 -9.63 -1.16 -5.09
C ASP A 239 -10.62 -0.42 -6.02
N ALA A 240 -11.63 -1.13 -6.47
CA ALA A 240 -12.49 -0.74 -7.58
C ALA A 240 -13.95 -0.56 -7.14
N PRO A 241 -14.53 0.64 -7.31
CA PRO A 241 -15.96 0.85 -7.16
C PRO A 241 -16.76 0.23 -8.31
N GLU A 242 -18.05 0.04 -8.09
CA GLU A 242 -18.95 -0.61 -9.08
C GLU A 242 -18.92 0.05 -10.46
N TRP A 243 -18.84 1.39 -10.53
CA TRP A 243 -18.78 2.11 -11.80
C TRP A 243 -17.50 1.84 -12.60
N LEU A 244 -16.38 1.59 -11.91
CA LEU A 244 -15.10 1.23 -12.54
C LEU A 244 -15.14 -0.23 -13.05
N ILE A 245 -15.75 -1.13 -12.27
CA ILE A 245 -15.90 -2.55 -12.65
C ILE A 245 -16.86 -2.70 -13.85
N GLN A 246 -17.98 -1.97 -13.85
CA GLN A 246 -19.04 -2.12 -14.85
C GLN A 246 -18.86 -1.23 -16.09
N GLY A 247 -17.98 -0.24 -16.03
CA GLY A 247 -17.78 0.69 -17.15
C GLY A 247 -17.07 0.03 -18.33
N GLU A 248 -17.73 -0.03 -19.49
CA GLU A 248 -17.20 -0.66 -20.72
C GLU A 248 -15.88 -0.05 -21.23
N GLN A 249 -15.57 1.19 -20.78
CA GLN A 249 -14.33 1.89 -21.14
C GLN A 249 -13.13 1.50 -20.28
N PHE A 250 -13.33 0.71 -19.23
CA PHE A 250 -12.29 0.28 -18.30
C PHE A 250 -11.95 -1.20 -18.47
N ASP A 251 -10.72 -1.57 -18.18
CA ASP A 251 -10.25 -2.96 -18.26
C ASP A 251 -10.50 -3.74 -16.95
N THR A 252 -11.01 -3.12 -15.88
CA THR A 252 -11.12 -3.72 -14.54
C THR A 252 -11.85 -5.05 -14.54
N GLN A 253 -13.05 -5.13 -15.15
CA GLN A 253 -13.81 -6.39 -15.21
C GLN A 253 -13.05 -7.50 -15.96
N LYS A 254 -12.36 -7.15 -17.04
CA LYS A 254 -11.53 -8.08 -17.81
C LYS A 254 -10.36 -8.59 -16.96
N ASN A 255 -9.70 -7.68 -16.24
CA ASN A 255 -8.56 -8.01 -15.38
C ASN A 255 -8.99 -8.86 -14.18
N MET A 256 -10.18 -8.61 -13.60
CA MET A 256 -10.76 -9.50 -12.58
C MET A 256 -10.95 -10.92 -13.11
N ALA A 257 -11.54 -11.07 -14.30
CA ALA A 257 -11.72 -12.37 -14.93
C ALA A 257 -10.37 -13.06 -15.22
N GLU A 258 -9.34 -12.32 -15.57
CA GLU A 258 -8.00 -12.86 -15.78
C GLU A 258 -7.37 -13.38 -14.48
N MET A 259 -7.53 -12.68 -13.34
CA MET A 259 -7.08 -13.16 -12.02
C MET A 259 -7.85 -14.41 -11.59
N GLU A 260 -9.16 -14.49 -11.87
CA GLU A 260 -9.94 -15.71 -11.63
C GLU A 260 -9.45 -16.90 -12.46
N GLU A 261 -9.08 -16.68 -13.75
CA GLU A 261 -8.47 -17.71 -14.60
C GLU A 261 -7.11 -18.19 -14.07
N LEU A 262 -6.35 -17.33 -13.40
CA LEU A 262 -5.12 -17.69 -12.68
C LEU A 262 -5.39 -18.45 -11.38
N GLY A 263 -6.66 -18.60 -10.98
CA GLY A 263 -7.08 -19.33 -9.79
C GLY A 263 -7.09 -18.49 -8.52
N MET A 264 -7.05 -17.17 -8.63
CA MET A 264 -7.15 -16.26 -7.49
C MET A 264 -8.61 -16.05 -7.08
N GLN A 265 -8.84 -15.92 -5.79
CA GLN A 265 -10.10 -15.40 -5.26
C GLN A 265 -10.06 -13.87 -5.37
N ILE A 266 -11.16 -13.28 -5.83
CA ILE A 266 -11.26 -11.82 -5.95
C ILE A 266 -11.88 -11.24 -4.67
N TYR A 267 -11.23 -10.20 -4.14
CA TYR A 267 -11.78 -9.29 -3.15
C TYR A 267 -11.91 -7.91 -3.79
N ASP A 268 -13.09 -7.33 -3.69
CA ASP A 268 -13.41 -5.99 -4.18
C ASP A 268 -14.23 -5.21 -3.15
N TYR A 269 -14.65 -4.00 -3.47
CA TYR A 269 -15.42 -3.16 -2.55
C TYR A 269 -16.79 -3.71 -2.17
N THR A 270 -17.35 -4.65 -2.92
CA THR A 270 -18.67 -5.22 -2.62
C THR A 270 -18.66 -6.12 -1.39
N SER A 271 -17.47 -6.58 -1.00
CA SER A 271 -17.23 -7.42 0.18
C SER A 271 -16.48 -6.74 1.32
N CYS A 272 -16.14 -5.43 1.17
CA CYS A 272 -15.40 -4.67 2.18
C CYS A 272 -16.16 -4.51 3.53
N PRO A 273 -15.42 -4.42 4.66
CA PRO A 273 -13.97 -4.55 4.70
C PRO A 273 -13.52 -6.00 4.41
N ASN A 274 -12.48 -6.14 3.56
CA ASN A 274 -11.87 -7.44 3.29
C ASN A 274 -10.65 -7.62 4.20
N GLU A 275 -10.60 -8.72 4.92
CA GLU A 275 -9.55 -9.01 5.89
C GLU A 275 -8.81 -10.29 5.55
N VAL A 276 -7.49 -10.27 5.70
CA VAL A 276 -6.63 -11.47 5.66
C VAL A 276 -5.59 -11.40 6.78
N ASP A 277 -5.24 -12.56 7.31
CA ASP A 277 -4.14 -12.68 8.27
C ASP A 277 -2.80 -12.82 7.52
N LEU A 278 -1.78 -12.11 8.05
CA LEU A 278 -0.38 -12.21 7.62
C LEU A 278 0.42 -13.12 8.55
#